data_7425aced8f7596e2da476c7e4076f8f6
#
_entry.id   7425aced8f7596e2da476c7e4076f8f6
#
_cell.length_a   1.000
_cell.length_b   1.000
_cell.length_c   1.000
_cell.angle_alpha   90.00
_cell.angle_beta   90.00
_cell.angle_gamma   90.00
#
_symmetry.space_group_name_H-M   'P 1'
#
loop_
_entity.id
_entity.type
_entity.pdbx_description
1 polymer ?
#
loop_
_entity_poly.entity_id
_entity_poly.type
_entity_poly.pdbx_seq_one_letter_code
_entity_poly.pdbx_strand_id
1 'polypeptide(L)'
;MTSGAAIKKSIDNGFTGSQHFEAVKNIAVLYKNARLVKVHSDKNGDKSVTIKRFVAQDEMNDGTKFDALIILKESVGHGHRIYSLELDEINKAAQRWTVNDDGTLTPLSKKLV
;
A
#
# COMPACT_ATOMS: atom_id res chain seq x y z
N MET A 1 11.61 -5.02 -3.97
CA MET A 1 12.15 -4.08 -4.99
C MET A 1 11.12 -3.00 -5.29
N THR A 2 11.55 -1.76 -5.31
CA THR A 2 10.65 -0.63 -5.58
C THR A 2 10.61 -0.38 -7.07
N SER A 3 9.41 -0.38 -7.67
CA SER A 3 9.27 -0.11 -9.10
C SER A 3 9.27 1.40 -9.37
N GLY A 4 9.72 1.80 -10.56
CA GLY A 4 9.66 3.20 -10.96
C GLY A 4 8.22 3.74 -10.99
N ALA A 5 7.24 2.88 -11.29
CA ALA A 5 5.83 3.25 -11.28
C ALA A 5 5.35 3.61 -9.86
N ALA A 6 5.79 2.86 -8.84
CA ALA A 6 5.43 3.14 -7.46
C ALA A 6 6.03 4.47 -6.99
N ILE A 7 7.28 4.73 -7.32
CA ILE A 7 7.94 6.00 -7.00
C ILE A 7 7.17 7.16 -7.65
N LYS A 8 6.81 7.01 -8.92
CA LYS A 8 6.07 8.04 -9.65
C LYS A 8 4.73 8.36 -9.00
N LYS A 9 4.00 7.34 -8.54
CA LYS A 9 2.73 7.54 -7.83
C LYS A 9 2.93 8.39 -6.59
N SER A 10 3.96 8.10 -5.80
CA SER A 10 4.28 8.87 -4.60
C SER A 10 4.63 10.32 -4.93
N ILE A 11 5.39 10.54 -5.99
CA ILE A 11 5.74 11.89 -6.45
C ILE A 11 4.48 12.64 -6.89
N ASP A 12 3.60 11.99 -7.65
CA ASP A 12 2.34 12.58 -8.08
C ASP A 12 1.43 12.94 -6.89
N ASN A 13 1.60 12.25 -5.77
CA ASN A 13 0.85 12.53 -4.54
C ASN A 13 1.47 13.64 -3.68
N GLY A 14 2.56 14.24 -4.13
CA GLY A 14 3.20 15.36 -3.45
C GLY A 14 4.38 14.98 -2.56
N PHE A 15 4.88 13.75 -2.66
CA PHE A 15 6.05 13.29 -1.92
C PHE A 15 7.28 13.29 -2.83
N THR A 16 8.45 13.08 -2.24
CA THR A 16 9.71 12.98 -2.99
C THR A 16 10.08 11.50 -3.13
N GLY A 17 11.00 11.22 -4.06
CA GLY A 17 11.57 9.88 -4.18
C GLY A 17 12.25 9.44 -2.89
N SER A 18 12.95 10.35 -2.22
CA SER A 18 13.60 10.06 -0.93
C SER A 18 12.59 9.66 0.14
N GLN A 19 11.45 10.32 0.19
CA GLN A 19 10.38 9.97 1.14
C GLN A 19 9.80 8.60 0.83
N HIS A 20 9.62 8.28 -0.45
CA HIS A 20 9.18 6.95 -0.85
C HIS A 20 10.17 5.88 -0.37
N PHE A 21 11.47 6.09 -0.56
CA PHE A 21 12.50 5.15 -0.10
C PHE A 21 12.55 5.06 1.41
N GLU A 22 12.33 6.15 2.12
CA GLU A 22 12.25 6.12 3.59
C GLU A 22 11.14 5.17 4.04
N ALA A 23 9.98 5.24 3.41
CA ALA A 23 8.87 4.34 3.71
C ALA A 23 9.20 2.89 3.34
N VAL A 24 9.87 2.66 2.22
CA VAL A 24 10.29 1.31 1.82
C VAL A 24 11.21 0.67 2.87
N LYS A 25 12.12 1.45 3.44
CA LYS A 25 13.03 0.94 4.49
C LYS A 25 12.26 0.47 5.73
N ASN A 26 11.09 1.04 5.97
CA ASN A 26 10.27 0.72 7.15
C ASN A 26 9.09 -0.18 6.82
N ILE A 27 9.12 -0.82 5.64
CA ILE A 27 7.95 -1.56 5.16
C ILE A 27 7.49 -2.66 6.11
N ALA A 28 8.41 -3.33 6.79
CA ALA A 28 8.06 -4.40 7.73
C ALA A 28 7.27 -3.85 8.92
N VAL A 29 7.68 -2.70 9.45
CA VAL A 29 6.96 -2.03 10.55
C VAL A 29 5.61 -1.51 10.06
N LEU A 30 5.58 -0.92 8.87
CA LEU A 30 4.34 -0.44 8.28
C LEU A 30 3.34 -1.59 8.09
N TYR A 31 3.80 -2.70 7.53
CA TYR A 31 2.95 -3.86 7.31
C TYR A 31 2.40 -4.42 8.62
N LYS A 32 3.21 -4.46 9.67
CA LYS A 32 2.80 -4.96 10.98
C LYS A 32 1.63 -4.17 11.55
N ASN A 33 1.56 -2.88 11.27
CA ASN A 33 0.51 -1.99 11.76
C ASN A 33 -0.57 -1.69 10.71
N ALA A 34 -0.48 -2.35 9.56
CA ALA A 34 -1.38 -2.09 8.44
C ALA A 34 -2.73 -2.76 8.62
N ARG A 35 -3.74 -2.17 7.99
CA ARG A 35 -5.10 -2.72 7.95
C ARG A 35 -5.40 -3.21 6.55
N LEU A 36 -6.06 -4.37 6.47
CA LEU A 36 -6.45 -4.94 5.19
C LEU A 36 -7.52 -4.07 4.53
N VAL A 37 -7.31 -3.74 3.27
CA VAL A 37 -8.23 -2.90 2.50
C VAL A 37 -8.99 -3.73 1.47
N LYS A 38 -8.28 -4.63 0.78
CA LYS A 38 -8.86 -5.40 -0.31
C LYS A 38 -8.08 -6.69 -0.55
N VAL A 39 -8.81 -7.74 -0.92
CA VAL A 39 -8.23 -9.00 -1.38
C VAL A 39 -8.79 -9.28 -2.77
N HIS A 40 -7.93 -9.57 -3.73
CA HIS A 40 -8.36 -9.91 -5.07
C HIS A 40 -7.37 -10.86 -5.74
N SER A 41 -7.82 -11.50 -6.82
CA SER A 41 -6.94 -12.35 -7.60
C SER A 41 -6.10 -11.52 -8.56
N ASP A 42 -5.06 -12.14 -9.14
CA ASP A 42 -4.22 -11.48 -10.12
C ASP A 42 -5.03 -11.05 -11.34
N LYS A 43 -4.74 -9.87 -11.86
CA LYS A 43 -5.41 -9.30 -13.04
C LYS A 43 -5.24 -10.15 -14.29
N ASN A 44 -4.15 -10.92 -14.36
CA ASN A 44 -3.87 -11.78 -15.50
C ASN A 44 -4.58 -13.13 -15.44
N GLY A 45 -5.44 -13.31 -14.42
CA GLY A 45 -6.22 -14.53 -14.28
C GLY A 45 -5.47 -15.70 -13.68
N ASP A 46 -4.29 -15.48 -13.14
CA ASP A 46 -3.53 -16.54 -12.46
C ASP A 46 -4.17 -16.83 -11.11
N LYS A 47 -4.88 -17.95 -11.03
CA LYS A 47 -5.61 -18.36 -9.83
C LYS A 47 -4.69 -18.75 -8.68
N SER A 48 -3.41 -19.01 -8.95
CA SER A 48 -2.43 -19.34 -7.91
C SER A 48 -1.92 -18.11 -7.17
N VAL A 49 -2.26 -16.90 -7.65
CA VAL A 49 -1.80 -15.64 -7.07
C VAL A 49 -2.95 -14.90 -6.41
N THR A 50 -2.77 -14.58 -5.14
CA THR A 50 -3.70 -13.74 -4.38
C THR A 50 -3.00 -12.42 -4.04
N ILE A 51 -3.69 -11.31 -4.27
CA ILE A 51 -3.17 -9.98 -3.97
C ILE A 51 -3.95 -9.40 -2.81
N LYS A 52 -3.24 -9.04 -1.75
CA LYS A 52 -3.81 -8.36 -0.58
C LYS A 52 -3.28 -6.95 -0.52
N ARG A 53 -4.18 -6.00 -0.36
CA ARG A 53 -3.83 -4.58 -0.25
C ARG A 53 -4.09 -4.09 1.16
N PHE A 54 -3.12 -3.34 1.69
CA PHE A 54 -3.16 -2.82 3.05
C PHE A 54 -2.90 -1.32 3.04
N VAL A 55 -3.37 -0.66 4.09
CA VAL A 55 -3.00 0.73 4.37
C VAL A 55 -2.44 0.82 5.78
N ALA A 56 -1.34 1.55 5.92
CA ALA A 56 -0.74 1.87 7.21
C ALA A 56 -0.54 3.38 7.30
N GLN A 57 -0.80 3.95 8.46
CA GLN A 57 -0.56 5.36 8.71
C GLN A 57 0.71 5.52 9.52
N ASP A 58 1.56 6.45 9.13
CA ASP A 58 2.80 6.72 9.82
C ASP A 58 3.23 8.16 9.57
N GLU A 59 4.40 8.51 10.08
CA GLU A 59 4.95 9.84 10.04
C GLU A 59 6.40 9.79 9.57
N MET A 60 6.75 10.70 8.66
CA MET A 60 8.13 10.84 8.19
C MET A 60 9.00 11.43 9.29
N ASN A 61 10.33 11.35 9.12
CA ASN A 61 11.27 11.93 10.05
C ASN A 61 11.07 13.45 10.22
N ASP A 62 10.55 14.11 9.20
CA ASP A 62 10.28 15.56 9.23
C ASP A 62 8.90 15.90 9.83
N GLY A 63 8.15 14.91 10.29
CA GLY A 63 6.82 15.11 10.87
C GLY A 63 5.66 15.04 9.89
N THR A 64 5.92 14.80 8.61
CA THR A 64 4.86 14.68 7.61
C THR A 64 4.11 13.37 7.80
N LYS A 65 2.81 13.44 8.01
CA LYS A 65 1.97 12.26 8.14
C LYS A 65 1.58 11.73 6.77
N PHE A 66 1.57 10.41 6.63
CA PHE A 66 1.26 9.78 5.35
C PHE A 66 0.51 8.46 5.53
N ASP A 67 -0.18 8.06 4.45
CA ASP A 67 -0.76 6.74 4.31
C ASP A 67 0.14 5.95 3.37
N ALA A 68 0.58 4.77 3.80
CA ALA A 68 1.35 3.85 2.98
C ALA A 68 0.41 2.77 2.44
N LEU A 69 0.38 2.63 1.12
CA LEU A 69 -0.40 1.58 0.47
C LEU A 69 0.55 0.44 0.13
N ILE A 70 0.28 -0.72 0.71
CA ILE A 70 1.17 -1.87 0.67
C ILE A 70 0.46 -3.01 -0.04
N ILE A 71 1.21 -3.72 -0.88
CA ILE A 71 0.70 -4.89 -1.60
C ILE A 71 1.45 -6.12 -1.11
N LEU A 72 0.71 -7.14 -0.70
CA LEU A 72 1.25 -8.46 -0.44
C LEU A 72 0.74 -9.41 -1.52
N LYS A 73 1.65 -9.98 -2.28
CA LYS A 73 1.34 -11.04 -3.23
C LYS A 73 1.65 -12.38 -2.61
N GLU A 74 0.68 -13.27 -2.64
CA GLU A 74 0.86 -14.66 -2.24
C GLU A 74 0.72 -15.52 -3.49
N SER A 75 1.73 -16.32 -3.79
CA SER A 75 1.67 -17.25 -4.90
C SER A 75 2.01 -18.66 -4.43
N VAL A 76 1.49 -19.67 -5.14
CA VAL A 76 1.77 -21.07 -4.85
C VAL A 76 2.49 -21.64 -6.05
N GLY A 77 3.72 -22.12 -5.85
CA GLY A 77 4.51 -22.77 -6.89
C GLY A 77 5.30 -23.91 -6.30
N HIS A 78 5.30 -25.05 -6.99
CA HIS A 78 6.07 -26.24 -6.58
C HIS A 78 5.80 -26.68 -5.13
N GLY A 79 4.55 -26.54 -4.67
CA GLY A 79 4.17 -26.90 -3.31
C GLY A 79 4.56 -25.91 -2.24
N HIS A 80 5.11 -24.77 -2.61
CA HIS A 80 5.52 -23.74 -1.68
C HIS A 80 4.67 -22.48 -1.85
N ARG A 81 4.43 -21.77 -0.75
CA ARG A 81 3.86 -20.44 -0.79
C ARG A 81 4.98 -19.43 -0.83
N ILE A 82 4.88 -18.52 -1.78
CA ILE A 82 5.85 -17.44 -1.95
C ILE A 82 5.14 -16.13 -1.67
N TYR A 83 5.74 -15.30 -0.83
CA TYR A 83 5.20 -14.00 -0.46
C TYR A 83 6.10 -12.90 -0.97
N SER A 84 5.49 -11.86 -1.51
CA SER A 84 6.20 -10.66 -1.94
C SER A 84 5.49 -9.46 -1.35
N LEU A 85 6.24 -8.63 -0.64
CA LEU A 85 5.72 -7.43 0.01
C LEU A 85 6.31 -6.21 -0.68
N GLU A 86 5.43 -5.32 -1.17
CA GLU A 86 5.84 -4.11 -1.88
C GLU A 86 5.11 -2.89 -1.33
N LEU A 87 5.82 -1.76 -1.32
CA LEU A 87 5.17 -0.46 -1.14
C LEU A 87 4.65 0.00 -2.50
N ASP A 88 3.33 0.15 -2.62
CA ASP A 88 2.71 0.63 -3.86
C ASP A 88 2.85 2.14 -3.99
N GLU A 89 2.41 2.88 -2.98
CA GLU A 89 2.52 4.34 -2.97
C GLU A 89 2.41 4.87 -1.55
N ILE A 90 2.89 6.10 -1.35
CA ILE A 90 2.57 6.89 -0.16
C ILE A 90 1.70 8.06 -0.58
N ASN A 91 0.77 8.44 0.28
CA ASN A 91 -0.17 9.51 0.02
C ASN A 91 -0.37 10.34 1.29
N LYS A 92 -0.92 11.54 1.15
CA LYS A 92 -1.21 12.37 2.30
C LYS A 92 -2.19 11.66 3.22
N ALA A 93 -1.93 11.71 4.52
CA ALA A 93 -2.76 11.02 5.49
C ALA A 93 -4.19 11.53 5.46
N ALA A 94 -5.15 10.61 5.32
CA ALA A 94 -6.55 10.90 5.48
C ALA A 94 -6.90 10.86 6.97
N GLN A 95 -7.73 11.79 7.42
CA GLN A 95 -8.15 11.80 8.83
C GLN A 95 -9.01 10.61 9.17
N ARG A 96 -9.84 10.18 8.23
CA ARG A 96 -10.74 9.03 8.38
C ARG A 96 -10.88 8.31 7.06
N TRP A 97 -11.30 7.06 7.17
CA TRP A 97 -11.59 6.21 6.03
C TRP A 97 -13.02 5.70 6.13
N THR A 98 -13.71 5.63 5.01
CA THR A 98 -15.03 5.00 4.91
C THR A 98 -14.86 3.59 4.40
N VAL A 99 -15.50 2.63 5.06
CA VAL A 99 -15.51 1.23 4.59
C VAL A 99 -16.64 1.08 3.57
N ASN A 100 -16.30 0.65 2.37
CA ASN A 100 -17.27 0.38 1.30
C ASN A 100 -17.87 -1.01 1.48
N ASP A 101 -18.95 -1.29 0.75
CA ASP A 101 -19.66 -2.57 0.85
C ASP A 101 -18.78 -3.77 0.49
N ASP A 102 -17.80 -3.57 -0.39
CA ASP A 102 -16.89 -4.64 -0.81
C ASP A 102 -15.67 -4.80 0.11
N GLY A 103 -15.64 -4.08 1.24
CA GLY A 103 -14.54 -4.11 2.19
C GLY A 103 -13.39 -3.18 1.86
N THR A 104 -13.45 -2.44 0.76
CA THR A 104 -12.43 -1.45 0.45
C THR A 104 -12.62 -0.19 1.27
N LEU A 105 -11.56 0.62 1.37
CA LEU A 105 -11.57 1.88 2.11
C LEU A 105 -11.44 3.06 1.16
N THR A 106 -12.16 4.13 1.48
CA THR A 106 -12.08 5.40 0.74
C THR A 106 -11.74 6.51 1.72
N PRO A 107 -10.70 7.32 1.44
CA PRO A 107 -10.38 8.46 2.31
C PRO A 107 -11.48 9.51 2.27
N LEU A 108 -11.96 9.90 3.44
CA LEU A 108 -13.01 10.93 3.53
C LEU A 108 -12.52 12.30 3.09
N SER A 109 -11.24 12.57 3.24
CA SER A 109 -10.66 13.85 2.84
C SER A 109 -10.85 14.17 1.37
N LYS A 110 -11.03 13.15 0.51
CA LYS A 110 -11.26 13.35 -0.92
C LYS A 110 -12.67 13.79 -1.27
N LYS A 111 -13.57 13.79 -0.33
CA LYS A 111 -14.96 14.22 -0.54
C LYS A 111 -15.19 15.71 -0.32
N LEU A 112 -14.18 16.40 0.13
CA LEU A 112 -14.27 17.84 0.32
C LEU A 112 -14.15 18.53 -1.03
N VAL A 113 -15.21 19.13 -1.43
CA VAL A 113 -15.27 19.85 -2.68
C VAL A 113 -15.56 21.30 -2.39
#